data_21e3d981cc3123664f2a9d43bc0b16e2
#
_entry.id   21e3d981cc3123664f2a9d43bc0b16e2
#
_cell.length_a   1.000
_cell.length_b   1.000
_cell.length_c   1.000
_cell.angle_alpha   90.00
_cell.angle_beta   90.00
_cell.angle_gamma   90.00
#
_symmetry.space_group_name_H-M   'P 1'
#
loop_
_entity.id
_entity.type
_entity.pdbx_description
1 polymer ?
#
loop_
_entity_poly.entity_id
_entity_poly.type
_entity_poly.pdbx_seq_one_letter_code
_entity_poly.pdbx_strand_id
1 'polypeptide(L)'
;GSLFERLNGLNRFRNRPPEFLLSHPVTESRIADARGRAVRYPPRQYGVSLEYQINRARVIGNYTEDKLGLITDAEERFREGDNEFALDVNRYQLVVAYYENKMYREASSALAPLLKKEPNRISYVVTQAEILTEQNEPGQALNFLQRHLEINPNNHALTIAYINALIQARNYAEAANLLDTHTAFRNSDHHLWYQLAET
;
A
#
# COMPACT_ATOMS: atom_id res chain seq x y z
N GLY A 1 -0.29 -11.21 22.56
CA GLY A 1 0.66 -12.29 22.83
C GLY A 1 1.46 -12.67 21.60
N SER A 2 0.85 -12.89 20.44
CA SER A 2 1.48 -13.47 19.24
C SER A 2 2.68 -12.69 18.69
N LEU A 3 2.68 -11.35 18.73
CA LEU A 3 3.82 -10.53 18.27
C LEU A 3 5.06 -10.77 19.14
N PHE A 4 4.93 -10.72 20.45
CA PHE A 4 6.04 -10.95 21.38
C PHE A 4 6.55 -12.39 21.32
N GLU A 5 5.69 -13.37 21.05
CA GLU A 5 6.07 -14.77 20.85
C GLU A 5 6.92 -14.94 19.58
N ARG A 6 6.51 -14.31 18.48
CA ARG A 6 7.28 -14.30 17.22
C ARG A 6 8.64 -13.63 17.40
N LEU A 7 8.70 -12.48 18.07
CA LEU A 7 9.96 -11.80 18.37
C LEU A 7 10.88 -12.66 19.28
N ASN A 8 10.30 -13.36 20.26
CA ASN A 8 11.06 -14.27 21.10
C ASN A 8 11.58 -15.49 20.31
N GLY A 9 10.78 -16.02 19.38
CA GLY A 9 11.16 -17.11 18.47
C GLY A 9 12.35 -16.76 17.57
N LEU A 10 12.37 -15.57 17.00
CA LEU A 10 13.48 -15.08 16.14
C LEU A 10 14.81 -14.96 16.89
N ASN A 11 14.77 -14.74 18.21
CA ASN A 11 15.95 -14.59 19.04
C ASN A 11 16.44 -15.90 19.70
N ARG A 12 15.75 -17.03 19.49
CA ARG A 12 16.06 -18.30 20.17
C ARG A 12 17.42 -18.92 19.81
N PHE A 13 17.95 -18.58 18.63
CA PHE A 13 19.19 -19.16 18.10
C PHE A 13 20.42 -18.24 18.20
N ARG A 14 20.31 -17.10 18.85
CA ARG A 14 21.45 -16.21 19.11
C ARG A 14 21.85 -16.31 20.59
N ASN A 15 23.18 -16.37 20.87
CA ASN A 15 23.69 -16.17 22.22
C ASN A 15 23.12 -14.88 22.79
N ARG A 16 22.14 -14.99 23.69
CA ARG A 16 21.49 -13.84 24.28
C ARG A 16 22.44 -13.18 25.27
N PRO A 17 22.73 -11.88 25.09
CA PRO A 17 23.32 -11.12 26.20
C PRO A 17 22.32 -11.11 27.38
N PRO A 18 22.80 -10.99 28.62
CA PRO A 18 21.96 -10.85 29.80
C PRO A 18 20.87 -9.79 29.58
N GLU A 19 19.67 -10.02 30.10
CA GLU A 19 18.46 -9.20 29.85
C GLU A 19 18.67 -7.71 30.17
N PHE A 20 19.47 -7.38 31.18
CA PHE A 20 19.80 -6.01 31.58
C PHE A 20 20.68 -5.26 30.57
N LEU A 21 21.29 -5.95 29.60
CA LEU A 21 22.05 -5.34 28.50
C LEU A 21 21.19 -5.06 27.25
N LEU A 22 19.94 -5.50 27.25
CA LEU A 22 19.02 -5.27 26.13
C LEU A 22 18.24 -3.98 26.36
N SER A 23 18.29 -3.06 25.41
CA SER A 23 17.49 -1.83 25.46
C SER A 23 15.97 -2.10 25.42
N HIS A 24 15.55 -3.23 24.80
CA HIS A 24 14.16 -3.66 24.68
C HIS A 24 13.99 -5.16 24.86
N PRO A 25 14.19 -5.69 26.10
CA PRO A 25 14.09 -7.13 26.32
C PRO A 25 12.63 -7.60 26.15
N VAL A 26 12.42 -8.60 25.30
CA VAL A 26 11.14 -9.30 25.22
C VAL A 26 11.23 -10.50 26.18
N THR A 27 10.79 -10.31 27.41
CA THR A 27 10.85 -11.32 28.46
C THR A 27 9.60 -12.17 28.50
N GLU A 28 9.74 -13.39 29.02
CA GLU A 28 8.56 -14.25 29.31
C GLU A 28 7.57 -13.57 30.27
N SER A 29 8.08 -12.77 31.21
CA SER A 29 7.28 -11.96 32.13
C SER A 29 6.41 -10.93 31.37
N ARG A 30 6.99 -10.23 30.40
CA ARG A 30 6.22 -9.26 29.55
C ARG A 30 5.20 -9.95 28.65
N ILE A 31 5.53 -11.15 28.16
CA ILE A 31 4.58 -11.97 27.40
C ILE A 31 3.43 -12.38 28.30
N ALA A 32 3.70 -12.84 29.51
CA ALA A 32 2.68 -13.23 30.50
C ALA A 32 1.81 -12.05 30.92
N ASP A 33 2.39 -10.88 31.19
CA ASP A 33 1.66 -9.65 31.52
C ASP A 33 0.75 -9.21 30.36
N ALA A 34 1.27 -9.18 29.12
CA ALA A 34 0.48 -8.85 27.93
C ALA A 34 -0.69 -9.83 27.72
N ARG A 35 -0.48 -11.14 27.94
CA ARG A 35 -1.54 -12.14 27.91
C ARG A 35 -2.57 -11.93 29.01
N GLY A 36 -2.13 -11.69 30.24
CA GLY A 36 -3.00 -11.43 31.39
C GLY A 36 -3.87 -10.20 31.19
N ARG A 37 -3.33 -9.16 30.55
CA ARG A 37 -4.13 -7.97 30.15
C ARG A 37 -5.10 -8.29 29.02
N ALA A 38 -4.66 -9.05 28.01
CA ALA A 38 -5.50 -9.38 26.85
C ALA A 38 -6.74 -10.20 27.24
N VAL A 39 -6.65 -11.08 28.25
CA VAL A 39 -7.79 -11.88 28.74
C VAL A 39 -8.92 -11.00 29.31
N ARG A 40 -8.61 -9.79 29.79
CA ARG A 40 -9.61 -8.85 30.34
C ARG A 40 -10.46 -8.18 29.27
N TYR A 41 -10.06 -8.28 28.00
CA TYR A 41 -10.78 -7.70 26.87
C TYR A 41 -11.47 -8.82 26.09
N PRO A 42 -12.76 -8.68 25.76
CA PRO A 42 -13.43 -9.64 24.90
C PRO A 42 -12.71 -9.73 23.55
N PRO A 43 -12.57 -10.94 22.99
CA PRO A 43 -11.98 -11.08 21.67
C PRO A 43 -12.79 -10.28 20.66
N ARG A 44 -12.20 -9.22 20.13
CA ARG A 44 -12.81 -8.46 19.04
C ARG A 44 -12.54 -9.22 17.75
N GLN A 45 -13.59 -9.67 17.10
CA GLN A 45 -13.52 -10.08 15.71
C GLN A 45 -13.40 -8.80 14.87
N TYR A 46 -12.21 -8.50 14.43
CA TYR A 46 -12.03 -7.47 13.42
C TYR A 46 -12.42 -8.08 12.08
N GLY A 47 -13.47 -7.55 11.45
CA GLY A 47 -13.77 -7.89 10.05
C GLY A 47 -12.53 -7.64 9.18
N VAL A 48 -12.31 -8.49 8.19
CA VAL A 48 -11.20 -8.31 7.26
C VAL A 48 -11.52 -7.11 6.38
N SER A 49 -10.78 -6.00 6.56
CA SER A 49 -10.98 -4.78 5.77
C SER A 49 -10.35 -4.96 4.38
N LEU A 50 -11.12 -4.64 3.33
CA LEU A 50 -10.62 -4.63 1.95
C LEU A 50 -9.44 -3.65 1.80
N GLU A 51 -9.53 -2.47 2.41
CA GLU A 51 -8.46 -1.46 2.38
C GLU A 51 -7.17 -1.98 3.02
N TYR A 52 -7.28 -2.72 4.12
CA TYR A 52 -6.12 -3.39 4.72
C TYR A 52 -5.48 -4.40 3.75
N GLN A 53 -6.30 -5.21 3.05
CA GLN A 53 -5.79 -6.20 2.10
C GLN A 53 -5.14 -5.55 0.87
N ILE A 54 -5.72 -4.45 0.37
CA ILE A 54 -5.15 -3.63 -0.71
C ILE A 54 -3.76 -3.12 -0.32
N ASN A 55 -3.65 -2.45 0.82
CA ASN A 55 -2.36 -1.92 1.29
C ASN A 55 -1.36 -3.04 1.58
N ARG A 56 -1.81 -4.16 2.14
CA ARG A 56 -0.98 -5.35 2.36
C ARG A 56 -0.43 -5.91 1.05
N ALA A 57 -1.26 -5.98 0.00
CA ALA A 57 -0.83 -6.44 -1.33
C ALA A 57 0.27 -5.54 -1.90
N ARG A 58 0.12 -4.21 -1.82
CA ARG A 58 1.13 -3.24 -2.28
C ARG A 58 2.45 -3.39 -1.52
N VAL A 59 2.40 -3.53 -0.20
CA VAL A 59 3.61 -3.75 0.61
C VAL A 59 4.29 -5.06 0.23
N ILE A 60 3.54 -6.16 0.11
CA ILE A 60 4.12 -7.45 -0.31
C ILE A 60 4.73 -7.31 -1.71
N GLY A 61 4.00 -6.76 -2.67
CA GLY A 61 4.49 -6.56 -4.03
C GLY A 61 5.82 -5.81 -4.06
N ASN A 62 5.89 -4.67 -3.37
CA ASN A 62 7.08 -3.82 -3.36
C ASN A 62 8.32 -4.50 -2.73
N TYR A 63 8.13 -5.26 -1.65
CA TYR A 63 9.25 -5.86 -0.88
C TYR A 63 9.57 -7.32 -1.24
N THR A 64 8.79 -7.96 -2.11
CA THR A 64 9.12 -9.32 -2.59
C THR A 64 10.22 -9.25 -3.64
N GLU A 65 11.27 -10.05 -3.46
CA GLU A 65 12.39 -10.14 -4.41
C GLU A 65 12.00 -10.93 -5.67
N ASP A 66 11.32 -12.07 -5.50
CA ASP A 66 10.80 -12.88 -6.60
C ASP A 66 9.53 -12.27 -7.20
N LYS A 67 9.71 -11.33 -8.10
CA LYS A 67 8.58 -10.67 -8.78
C LYS A 67 7.78 -11.62 -9.68
N LEU A 68 8.41 -12.59 -10.32
CA LEU A 68 7.72 -13.57 -11.17
C LEU A 68 6.86 -14.53 -10.33
N GLY A 69 7.38 -14.99 -9.19
CA GLY A 69 6.61 -15.82 -8.26
C GLY A 69 5.34 -15.13 -7.77
N LEU A 70 5.33 -13.80 -7.65
CA LEU A 70 4.11 -13.04 -7.30
C LEU A 70 2.96 -13.28 -8.28
N ILE A 71 3.24 -13.40 -9.58
CA ILE A 71 2.19 -13.63 -10.58
C ILE A 71 1.58 -15.00 -10.37
N THR A 72 2.42 -16.03 -10.28
CA THR A 72 1.97 -17.42 -10.09
C THR A 72 1.11 -17.55 -8.84
N ASP A 73 1.59 -17.01 -7.71
CA ASP A 73 0.87 -17.02 -6.44
C ASP A 73 -0.46 -16.25 -6.51
N ALA A 74 -0.48 -15.10 -7.18
CA ALA A 74 -1.69 -14.29 -7.31
C ALA A 74 -2.73 -14.94 -8.22
N GLU A 75 -2.30 -15.56 -9.33
CA GLU A 75 -3.17 -16.31 -10.24
C GLU A 75 -3.79 -17.54 -9.56
N GLU A 76 -3.01 -18.27 -8.77
CA GLU A 76 -3.49 -19.41 -8.00
C GLU A 76 -4.56 -18.97 -6.99
N ARG A 77 -4.27 -17.98 -6.18
CA ARG A 77 -5.24 -17.42 -5.22
C ARG A 77 -6.49 -16.87 -5.90
N PHE A 78 -6.34 -16.24 -7.06
CA PHE A 78 -7.50 -15.74 -7.81
C PHE A 78 -8.42 -16.87 -8.28
N ARG A 79 -7.86 -18.02 -8.69
CA ARG A 79 -8.63 -19.22 -9.05
C ARG A 79 -9.33 -19.88 -7.85
N GLU A 80 -8.75 -19.78 -6.67
CA GLU A 80 -9.26 -20.36 -5.42
C GLU A 80 -10.27 -19.47 -4.66
N GLY A 81 -10.53 -18.26 -5.14
CA GLY A 81 -11.45 -17.33 -4.51
C GLY A 81 -12.88 -17.90 -4.42
N ASP A 82 -13.38 -18.08 -3.20
CA ASP A 82 -14.64 -18.75 -2.89
C ASP A 82 -15.82 -17.79 -2.64
N ASN A 83 -15.56 -16.51 -2.50
CA ASN A 83 -16.57 -15.47 -2.31
C ASN A 83 -16.15 -14.14 -2.93
N GLU A 84 -17.12 -13.22 -3.06
CA GLU A 84 -16.91 -11.93 -3.72
C GLU A 84 -15.80 -11.10 -3.10
N PHE A 85 -15.70 -11.08 -1.77
CA PHE A 85 -14.64 -10.35 -1.07
C PHE A 85 -13.26 -10.93 -1.38
N ALA A 86 -13.12 -12.26 -1.32
CA ALA A 86 -11.87 -12.95 -1.64
C ALA A 86 -11.47 -12.72 -3.11
N LEU A 87 -12.44 -12.77 -4.03
CA LEU A 87 -12.20 -12.48 -5.44
C LEU A 87 -11.71 -11.05 -5.68
N ASP A 88 -12.27 -10.04 -5.01
CA ASP A 88 -11.82 -8.65 -5.13
C ASP A 88 -10.40 -8.47 -4.58
N VAL A 89 -10.12 -9.06 -3.40
CA VAL A 89 -8.78 -9.06 -2.79
C VAL A 89 -7.76 -9.73 -3.70
N ASN A 90 -8.07 -10.94 -4.17
CA ASN A 90 -7.15 -11.75 -4.99
C ASN A 90 -6.93 -11.10 -6.36
N ARG A 91 -7.97 -10.49 -6.94
CA ARG A 91 -7.86 -9.69 -8.17
C ARG A 91 -6.92 -8.50 -7.98
N TYR A 92 -7.03 -7.78 -6.85
CA TYR A 92 -6.13 -6.68 -6.58
C TYR A 92 -4.69 -7.15 -6.34
N GLN A 93 -4.48 -8.31 -5.72
CA GLN A 93 -3.13 -8.92 -5.62
C GLN A 93 -2.55 -9.21 -7.00
N LEU A 94 -3.39 -9.68 -7.94
CA LEU A 94 -2.99 -9.92 -9.32
C LEU A 94 -2.62 -8.60 -10.04
N VAL A 95 -3.38 -7.52 -9.81
CA VAL A 95 -3.03 -6.17 -10.32
C VAL A 95 -1.64 -5.77 -9.85
N VAL A 96 -1.35 -5.92 -8.56
CA VAL A 96 -0.04 -5.58 -7.99
C VAL A 96 1.06 -6.47 -8.57
N ALA A 97 0.82 -7.78 -8.70
CA ALA A 97 1.79 -8.71 -9.27
C ALA A 97 2.15 -8.34 -10.73
N TYR A 98 1.17 -8.02 -11.55
CA TYR A 98 1.42 -7.55 -12.92
C TYR A 98 2.15 -6.20 -12.95
N TYR A 99 1.74 -5.25 -12.10
CA TYR A 99 2.37 -3.93 -12.00
C TYR A 99 3.86 -4.04 -11.65
N GLU A 100 4.20 -4.81 -10.63
CA GLU A 100 5.57 -5.03 -10.18
C GLU A 100 6.46 -5.74 -11.24
N ASN A 101 5.83 -6.48 -12.13
CA ASN A 101 6.48 -7.12 -13.28
C ASN A 101 6.44 -6.24 -14.56
N LYS A 102 6.02 -4.97 -14.46
CA LYS A 102 5.89 -4.03 -15.59
C LYS A 102 4.94 -4.49 -16.69
N MET A 103 4.04 -5.40 -16.38
CA MET A 103 2.96 -5.89 -17.25
C MET A 103 1.75 -4.96 -17.10
N TYR A 104 1.92 -3.70 -17.48
CA TYR A 104 0.96 -2.64 -17.18
C TYR A 104 -0.39 -2.80 -17.89
N ARG A 105 -0.42 -3.43 -19.07
CA ARG A 105 -1.66 -3.71 -19.80
C ARG A 105 -2.50 -4.76 -19.07
N GLU A 106 -1.86 -5.81 -18.59
CA GLU A 106 -2.46 -6.87 -17.80
C GLU A 106 -2.94 -6.33 -16.46
N ALA A 107 -2.12 -5.49 -15.79
CA ALA A 107 -2.49 -4.81 -14.56
C ALA A 107 -3.76 -3.96 -14.73
N SER A 108 -3.82 -3.13 -15.79
CA SER A 108 -5.01 -2.30 -16.10
C SER A 108 -6.24 -3.18 -16.39
N SER A 109 -6.07 -4.26 -17.16
CA SER A 109 -7.15 -5.20 -17.47
C SER A 109 -7.69 -5.91 -16.23
N ALA A 110 -6.81 -6.30 -15.31
CA ALA A 110 -7.19 -6.91 -14.02
C ALA A 110 -7.88 -5.90 -13.10
N LEU A 111 -7.49 -4.61 -13.13
CA LEU A 111 -8.06 -3.56 -12.29
C LEU A 111 -9.43 -3.09 -12.78
N ALA A 112 -9.70 -3.14 -14.08
CA ALA A 112 -10.92 -2.60 -14.69
C ALA A 112 -12.24 -3.10 -14.05
N PRO A 113 -12.42 -4.40 -13.71
CA PRO A 113 -13.63 -4.85 -13.04
C PRO A 113 -13.80 -4.28 -11.63
N LEU A 114 -12.70 -4.05 -10.90
CA LEU A 114 -12.71 -3.44 -9.56
C LEU A 114 -13.13 -1.96 -9.64
N LEU A 115 -12.57 -1.22 -10.60
CA LEU A 115 -12.97 0.16 -10.87
C LEU A 115 -14.42 0.28 -11.36
N LYS A 116 -14.90 -0.67 -12.15
CA LYS A 116 -16.31 -0.71 -12.56
C LYS A 116 -17.26 -0.89 -11.38
N LYS A 117 -16.87 -1.72 -10.41
CA LYS A 117 -17.65 -2.00 -9.20
C LYS A 117 -17.60 -0.82 -8.22
N GLU A 118 -16.43 -0.23 -8.02
CA GLU A 118 -16.20 0.88 -7.09
C GLU A 118 -15.39 2.00 -7.76
N PRO A 119 -16.00 2.82 -8.62
CA PRO A 119 -15.29 3.78 -9.45
C PRO A 119 -14.60 4.91 -8.66
N ASN A 120 -15.04 5.17 -7.44
CA ASN A 120 -14.51 6.24 -6.59
C ASN A 120 -13.64 5.71 -5.43
N ARG A 121 -13.29 4.42 -5.42
CA ARG A 121 -12.35 3.90 -4.43
C ARG A 121 -10.96 4.45 -4.69
N ILE A 122 -10.46 5.26 -3.75
CA ILE A 122 -9.21 6.03 -3.91
C ILE A 122 -8.02 5.12 -4.25
N SER A 123 -7.89 3.99 -3.57
CA SER A 123 -6.81 3.03 -3.83
C SER A 123 -6.82 2.48 -5.27
N TYR A 124 -7.99 2.21 -5.84
CA TYR A 124 -8.10 1.77 -7.24
C TYR A 124 -7.81 2.89 -8.23
N VAL A 125 -8.31 4.10 -7.92
CA VAL A 125 -8.06 5.29 -8.75
C VAL A 125 -6.58 5.62 -8.80
N VAL A 126 -5.90 5.63 -7.66
CA VAL A 126 -4.45 5.87 -7.58
C VAL A 126 -3.69 4.80 -8.37
N THR A 127 -4.03 3.52 -8.18
CA THR A 127 -3.37 2.42 -8.90
C THR A 127 -3.56 2.54 -10.42
N GLN A 128 -4.76 2.92 -10.90
CA GLN A 128 -4.98 3.13 -12.34
C GLN A 128 -4.15 4.30 -12.88
N ALA A 129 -4.05 5.38 -12.13
CA ALA A 129 -3.23 6.52 -12.52
C ALA A 129 -1.73 6.17 -12.56
N GLU A 130 -1.24 5.42 -11.57
CA GLU A 130 0.13 4.88 -11.57
C GLU A 130 0.39 4.02 -12.82
N ILE A 131 -0.53 3.09 -13.14
CA ILE A 131 -0.43 2.24 -14.33
C ILE A 131 -0.35 3.09 -15.62
N LEU A 132 -1.23 4.09 -15.78
CA LEU A 132 -1.22 4.97 -16.95
C LEU A 132 0.09 5.77 -17.06
N THR A 133 0.61 6.23 -15.94
CA THR A 133 1.88 6.95 -15.88
C THR A 133 3.04 6.07 -16.34
N GLU A 134 3.09 4.84 -15.86
CA GLU A 134 4.12 3.85 -16.24
C GLU A 134 3.98 3.35 -17.69
N GLN A 135 2.78 3.41 -18.27
CA GLN A 135 2.53 3.17 -19.69
C GLN A 135 3.01 4.32 -20.60
N ASN A 136 3.62 5.36 -20.02
CA ASN A 136 4.02 6.59 -20.69
C ASN A 136 2.80 7.37 -21.26
N GLU A 137 1.68 7.31 -20.55
CA GLU A 137 0.44 8.03 -20.88
C GLU A 137 0.06 9.04 -19.78
N PRO A 138 0.99 9.91 -19.32
CA PRO A 138 0.74 10.80 -18.19
C PRO A 138 -0.43 11.76 -18.42
N GLY A 139 -0.68 12.17 -19.67
CA GLY A 139 -1.85 12.99 -20.00
C GLY A 139 -3.19 12.30 -19.71
N GLN A 140 -3.29 10.99 -19.92
CA GLN A 140 -4.48 10.23 -19.56
C GLN A 140 -4.61 10.10 -18.03
N ALA A 141 -3.49 9.88 -17.33
CA ALA A 141 -3.45 9.85 -15.87
C ALA A 141 -3.94 11.18 -15.27
N LEU A 142 -3.45 12.32 -15.80
CA LEU A 142 -3.86 13.66 -15.36
C LEU A 142 -5.37 13.88 -15.55
N ASN A 143 -5.90 13.61 -16.74
CA ASN A 143 -7.33 13.76 -17.02
C ASN A 143 -8.20 12.84 -16.15
N PHE A 144 -7.71 11.65 -15.86
CA PHE A 144 -8.40 10.69 -14.98
C PHE A 144 -8.41 11.18 -13.54
N LEU A 145 -7.27 11.57 -12.99
CA LEU A 145 -7.12 12.05 -11.62
C LEU A 145 -7.85 13.37 -11.37
N GLN A 146 -7.87 14.30 -12.35
CA GLN A 146 -8.54 15.57 -12.20
C GLN A 146 -10.03 15.40 -11.89
N ARG A 147 -10.71 14.49 -12.58
CA ARG A 147 -12.14 14.17 -12.31
C ARG A 147 -12.38 13.66 -10.90
N HIS A 148 -11.45 12.89 -10.35
CA HIS A 148 -11.56 12.37 -8.98
C HIS A 148 -11.17 13.43 -7.93
N LEU A 149 -10.28 14.36 -8.25
CA LEU A 149 -9.95 15.51 -7.41
C LEU A 149 -11.09 16.52 -7.33
N GLU A 150 -11.90 16.68 -8.39
CA GLU A 150 -13.13 17.50 -8.34
C GLU A 150 -14.11 16.96 -7.28
N ILE A 151 -14.20 15.64 -7.11
CA ILE A 151 -15.06 15.00 -6.11
C ILE A 151 -14.40 15.02 -4.72
N ASN A 152 -13.07 14.91 -4.66
CA ASN A 152 -12.29 14.79 -3.42
C ASN A 152 -11.10 15.78 -3.42
N PRO A 153 -11.31 17.09 -3.38
CA PRO A 153 -10.29 18.11 -3.68
C PRO A 153 -9.10 18.13 -2.71
N ASN A 154 -9.28 17.61 -1.50
CA ASN A 154 -8.22 17.59 -0.47
C ASN A 154 -7.68 16.19 -0.21
N ASN A 155 -7.92 15.24 -1.11
CA ASN A 155 -7.43 13.89 -0.92
C ASN A 155 -5.93 13.79 -1.20
N HIS A 156 -5.16 13.52 -0.17
CA HIS A 156 -3.71 13.46 -0.24
C HIS A 156 -3.19 12.45 -1.28
N ALA A 157 -3.74 11.23 -1.30
CA ALA A 157 -3.26 10.19 -2.22
C ALA A 157 -3.51 10.56 -3.69
N LEU A 158 -4.67 11.16 -4.00
CA LEU A 158 -4.97 11.66 -5.33
C LEU A 158 -4.06 12.82 -5.73
N THR A 159 -3.81 13.76 -4.79
CA THR A 159 -2.92 14.91 -5.06
C THR A 159 -1.50 14.44 -5.35
N ILE A 160 -0.96 13.49 -4.59
CA ILE A 160 0.37 12.95 -4.85
C ILE A 160 0.44 12.21 -6.18
N ALA A 161 -0.58 11.38 -6.50
CA ALA A 161 -0.64 10.71 -7.80
C ALA A 161 -0.68 11.73 -8.96
N TYR A 162 -1.42 12.83 -8.80
CA TYR A 162 -1.50 13.89 -9.80
C TYR A 162 -0.16 14.62 -9.98
N ILE A 163 0.53 14.94 -8.88
CA ILE A 163 1.87 15.54 -8.90
C ILE A 163 2.85 14.61 -9.62
N ASN A 164 2.85 13.31 -9.31
CA ASN A 164 3.71 12.33 -9.98
C ASN A 164 3.43 12.26 -11.49
N ALA A 165 2.16 12.32 -11.89
CA ALA A 165 1.79 12.35 -13.30
C ALA A 165 2.24 13.65 -13.99
N LEU A 166 2.20 14.81 -13.30
CA LEU A 166 2.73 16.09 -13.80
C LEU A 166 4.25 16.02 -14.02
N ILE A 167 4.99 15.45 -13.07
CA ILE A 167 6.44 15.27 -13.17
C ILE A 167 6.78 14.39 -14.39
N GLN A 168 6.07 13.29 -14.58
CA GLN A 168 6.25 12.42 -15.74
C GLN A 168 5.86 13.11 -17.06
N ALA A 169 4.86 14.00 -17.02
CA ALA A 169 4.50 14.84 -18.15
C ALA A 169 5.48 16.00 -18.39
N ARG A 170 6.53 16.14 -17.57
CA ARG A 170 7.49 17.25 -17.55
C ARG A 170 6.86 18.62 -17.28
N ASN A 171 5.69 18.65 -16.65
CA ASN A 171 5.04 19.88 -16.21
C ASN A 171 5.49 20.24 -14.78
N TYR A 172 6.79 20.52 -14.66
CA TYR A 172 7.47 20.76 -13.38
C TYR A 172 6.94 22.01 -12.67
N ALA A 173 6.57 23.05 -13.41
CA ALA A 173 6.09 24.31 -12.81
C ALA A 173 4.79 24.10 -12.03
N GLU A 174 3.85 23.34 -12.58
CA GLU A 174 2.59 23.01 -11.91
C GLU A 174 2.81 22.02 -10.77
N ALA A 175 3.66 21.01 -10.96
CA ALA A 175 4.03 20.06 -9.92
C ALA A 175 4.64 20.77 -8.70
N ALA A 176 5.61 21.68 -8.91
CA ALA A 176 6.24 22.45 -7.83
C ALA A 176 5.22 23.32 -7.08
N ASN A 177 4.32 23.99 -7.80
CA ASN A 177 3.28 24.83 -7.19
C ASN A 177 2.31 24.04 -6.30
N LEU A 178 1.90 22.84 -6.77
CA LEU A 178 1.06 21.95 -5.99
C LEU A 178 1.80 21.35 -4.79
N LEU A 179 3.08 20.98 -4.96
CA LEU A 179 3.91 20.50 -3.86
C LEU A 179 4.09 21.56 -2.77
N ASP A 180 4.41 22.80 -3.16
CA ASP A 180 4.56 23.91 -2.21
C ASP A 180 3.27 24.15 -1.42
N THR A 181 2.15 24.21 -2.11
CA THR A 181 0.83 24.32 -1.47
C THR A 181 0.56 23.15 -0.51
N HIS A 182 0.90 21.93 -0.92
CA HIS A 182 0.62 20.73 -0.14
C HIS A 182 1.53 20.57 1.06
N THR A 183 2.80 20.97 0.95
CA THR A 183 3.76 20.99 2.06
C THR A 183 3.38 22.01 3.13
N ALA A 184 2.78 23.14 2.74
CA ALA A 184 2.27 24.13 3.71
C ALA A 184 1.23 23.55 4.67
N PHE A 185 0.40 22.61 4.20
CA PHE A 185 -0.58 21.90 5.03
C PHE A 185 -0.01 20.66 5.74
N ARG A 186 1.11 20.11 5.26
CA ARG A 186 1.75 18.87 5.76
C ARG A 186 3.24 19.06 5.99
N ASN A 187 3.60 20.06 6.74
CA ASN A 187 4.97 20.49 7.01
C ASN A 187 5.88 19.43 7.64
N SER A 188 5.31 18.38 8.24
CA SER A 188 6.04 17.24 8.81
C SER A 188 6.28 16.09 7.83
N ASP A 189 5.78 16.18 6.60
CA ASP A 189 5.96 15.14 5.58
C ASP A 189 7.26 15.38 4.80
N HIS A 190 8.34 14.76 5.26
CA HIS A 190 9.66 14.88 4.66
C HIS A 190 9.74 14.40 3.21
N HIS A 191 8.88 13.48 2.81
CA HIS A 191 8.85 12.98 1.44
C HIS A 191 8.38 14.06 0.45
N LEU A 192 7.40 14.88 0.84
CA LEU A 192 6.94 16.01 0.04
C LEU A 192 8.04 17.06 -0.14
N TRP A 193 8.79 17.37 0.91
CA TRP A 193 9.91 18.30 0.84
C TRP A 193 11.02 17.80 -0.08
N TYR A 194 11.29 16.49 -0.04
CA TYR A 194 12.27 15.88 -0.94
C TYR A 194 11.81 15.97 -2.40
N GLN A 195 10.57 15.63 -2.70
CA GLN A 195 10.00 15.76 -4.05
C GLN A 195 10.03 17.20 -4.56
N LEU A 196 9.72 18.18 -3.70
CA LEU A 196 9.78 19.62 -4.07
C LEU A 196 11.21 20.05 -4.42
N ALA A 197 12.21 19.52 -3.74
CA ALA A 197 13.62 19.83 -4.01
C ALA A 197 14.14 19.21 -5.33
N GLU A 198 13.51 18.13 -5.81
CA GLU A 198 13.87 17.44 -7.07
C GLU A 198 13.11 17.98 -8.31
N THR A 199 12.04 18.76 -8.11
CA THR A 199 11.20 19.33 -9.19
C THR A 199 11.70 20.68 -9.67
#